data_9954e0a0fbfb6f2662ac539409e38fdb
#
_entry.id   9954e0a0fbfb6f2662ac539409e38fdb
#
_cell.length_a   1.000
_cell.length_b   1.000
_cell.length_c   1.000
_cell.angle_alpha   90.00
_cell.angle_beta   90.00
_cell.angle_gamma   90.00
#
_symmetry.space_group_name_H-M   'P 1'
#
loop_
_entity.id
_entity.type
_entity.pdbx_description
1 polymer ?
#
loop_
_entity_poly.entity_id
_entity_poly.type
_entity_poly.pdbx_seq_one_letter_code
_entity_poly.pdbx_strand_id
1 'polypeptide(L)'
;MSSLSASAIRQTVILCFAAVALAACGHEQVRRLPEPASSASSQSKPVKTGRRAPGEQAAIVAVRQIGVPYHYGGSTVKGFDCSGLVQYAWSGAGTRIPRTTSEQWRQLPPISARDLRAGDLLFFRIDGRISHVGLYLGDRRFVHAPSTGREVSVANLDSDFYRRTFVRGARPD
;
A
#
# COMPACT_ATOMS: atom_id res chain seq x y z
N MET A 1 2.25 -59.37 -9.95
CA MET A 1 1.14 -60.08 -9.28
C MET A 1 0.22 -59.00 -8.79
N SER A 2 -0.87 -58.88 -9.50
CA SER A 2 -2.29 -58.79 -9.10
C SER A 2 -2.68 -57.48 -8.40
N SER A 3 -3.64 -56.80 -8.75
CA SER A 3 -4.74 -56.70 -9.74
C SER A 3 -5.69 -55.62 -9.22
N LEU A 4 -6.10 -54.74 -10.13
CA LEU A 4 -7.49 -54.28 -10.39
C LEU A 4 -8.47 -54.09 -9.21
N SER A 5 -9.12 -52.92 -9.13
CA SER A 5 -10.55 -52.94 -9.49
C SER A 5 -11.11 -51.51 -9.58
N ALA A 6 -11.70 -51.21 -10.71
CA ALA A 6 -12.60 -50.11 -10.96
C ALA A 6 -14.01 -50.46 -10.42
N SER A 7 -14.78 -49.48 -10.00
CA SER A 7 -16.23 -49.63 -9.99
C SER A 7 -16.94 -48.30 -10.18
N ALA A 8 -17.55 -48.15 -11.33
CA ALA A 8 -18.50 -47.14 -11.71
C ALA A 8 -19.91 -47.59 -11.25
N ILE A 9 -20.70 -46.69 -10.72
CA ILE A 9 -22.15 -46.86 -10.55
C ILE A 9 -22.76 -45.48 -10.83
N ARG A 10 -23.27 -45.30 -12.01
CA ARG A 10 -24.64 -45.42 -12.53
C ARG A 10 -25.61 -44.34 -12.04
N GLN A 11 -25.96 -43.55 -13.05
CA GLN A 11 -27.15 -42.71 -13.23
C GLN A 11 -28.42 -43.35 -12.71
N THR A 12 -29.29 -42.52 -12.14
CA THR A 12 -30.71 -42.78 -12.16
C THR A 12 -31.47 -41.46 -12.44
N VAL A 13 -32.05 -41.45 -13.62
CA VAL A 13 -33.02 -40.46 -14.11
C VAL A 13 -34.39 -40.91 -13.58
N ILE A 14 -35.13 -39.98 -12.99
CA ILE A 14 -36.58 -40.15 -12.83
C ILE A 14 -37.26 -38.88 -13.28
N LEU A 15 -37.93 -39.00 -14.44
CA LEU A 15 -39.02 -38.15 -14.93
C LEU A 15 -40.34 -38.60 -14.28
N CYS A 16 -41.15 -37.67 -13.84
CA CYS A 16 -42.64 -37.83 -13.80
C CYS A 16 -43.23 -36.42 -13.64
N PHE A 17 -43.80 -35.91 -14.65
CA PHE A 17 -45.22 -35.83 -15.05
C PHE A 17 -45.98 -34.64 -14.46
N ALA A 18 -46.54 -33.94 -15.42
CA ALA A 18 -47.40 -32.78 -15.41
C ALA A 18 -48.74 -33.00 -14.63
N ALA A 19 -49.24 -31.91 -14.09
CA ALA A 19 -50.70 -31.70 -13.99
C ALA A 19 -51.00 -30.20 -14.00
N VAL A 20 -51.79 -29.84 -14.99
CA VAL A 20 -52.41 -28.53 -15.22
C VAL A 20 -53.63 -28.42 -14.29
N ALA A 21 -53.79 -27.26 -13.65
CA ALA A 21 -55.13 -26.82 -13.22
C ALA A 21 -55.21 -25.30 -13.31
N LEU A 22 -56.15 -24.85 -14.13
CA LEU A 22 -56.57 -23.46 -14.31
C LEU A 22 -57.48 -22.99 -13.18
N ALA A 23 -57.51 -21.69 -13.08
CA ALA A 23 -58.57 -20.77 -12.61
C ALA A 23 -58.62 -20.43 -11.13
N ALA A 24 -58.32 -19.13 -10.87
CA ALA A 24 -59.36 -18.23 -10.35
C ALA A 24 -58.81 -16.80 -10.27
N CYS A 25 -59.51 -15.88 -10.91
CA CYS A 25 -59.35 -14.43 -10.73
C CYS A 25 -59.61 -14.06 -9.27
N GLY A 26 -58.60 -13.61 -8.60
CA GLY A 26 -58.70 -12.90 -7.33
C GLY A 26 -58.06 -11.54 -7.51
N HIS A 27 -58.90 -10.52 -7.63
CA HIS A 27 -58.48 -9.11 -7.69
C HIS A 27 -58.09 -8.67 -6.29
N GLU A 28 -56.88 -8.91 -5.90
CA GLU A 28 -56.36 -8.48 -4.61
C GLU A 28 -55.73 -7.09 -4.77
N GLN A 29 -56.46 -6.09 -4.26
CA GLN A 29 -56.00 -4.73 -4.12
C GLN A 29 -54.70 -4.76 -3.33
N VAL A 30 -53.57 -4.56 -4.02
CA VAL A 30 -52.30 -4.24 -3.40
C VAL A 30 -52.46 -2.90 -2.70
N ARG A 31 -52.66 -2.98 -1.39
CA ARG A 31 -52.61 -1.87 -0.47
C ARG A 31 -51.21 -1.23 -0.64
N ARG A 32 -51.16 -0.12 -1.32
CA ARG A 32 -49.92 0.69 -1.41
C ARG A 32 -49.52 1.08 0.01
N LEU A 33 -48.48 0.48 0.49
CA LEU A 33 -47.74 0.99 1.65
C LEU A 33 -47.22 2.40 1.30
N PRO A 34 -47.32 3.36 2.23
CA PRO A 34 -46.79 4.69 1.96
C PRO A 34 -45.27 4.59 1.71
N GLU A 35 -44.85 5.14 0.59
CA GLU A 35 -43.46 5.35 0.27
C GLU A 35 -42.78 6.09 1.46
N PRO A 36 -41.68 5.57 1.99
CA PRO A 36 -40.92 6.35 2.94
C PRO A 36 -40.42 7.60 2.22
N ALA A 37 -40.85 8.74 2.74
CA ALA A 37 -40.45 10.05 2.27
C ALA A 37 -38.94 10.08 1.96
N SER A 38 -38.62 10.42 0.72
CA SER A 38 -37.27 10.75 0.27
C SER A 38 -36.73 11.86 1.15
N SER A 39 -36.08 11.48 2.23
CA SER A 39 -35.44 12.39 3.14
C SER A 39 -33.93 12.42 2.85
N ALA A 40 -33.50 13.61 2.56
CA ALA A 40 -32.14 14.09 2.63
C ALA A 40 -31.18 13.49 1.59
N SER A 41 -31.15 14.12 0.45
CA SER A 41 -29.94 14.33 -0.31
C SER A 41 -28.85 14.80 0.67
N SER A 42 -28.10 13.87 1.22
CA SER A 42 -26.82 14.16 1.83
C SER A 42 -25.92 14.66 0.70
N GLN A 43 -25.90 15.97 0.52
CA GLN A 43 -24.89 16.64 -0.29
C GLN A 43 -23.56 16.36 0.38
N SER A 44 -22.94 15.25 0.01
CA SER A 44 -21.52 15.02 0.25
C SER A 44 -20.82 16.19 -0.44
N LYS A 45 -20.32 17.14 0.37
CA LYS A 45 -19.43 18.19 -0.09
C LYS A 45 -18.41 17.53 -1.02
N PRO A 46 -18.18 18.08 -2.24
CA PRO A 46 -17.16 17.53 -3.12
C PRO A 46 -15.86 17.53 -2.34
N VAL A 47 -15.35 16.33 -2.05
CA VAL A 47 -13.98 16.14 -1.57
C VAL A 47 -13.14 16.80 -2.66
N LYS A 48 -12.55 17.95 -2.34
CA LYS A 48 -11.54 18.57 -3.19
C LYS A 48 -10.52 17.48 -3.47
N THR A 49 -10.52 16.95 -4.67
CA THR A 49 -9.47 16.09 -5.21
C THR A 49 -8.25 16.97 -5.43
N GLY A 50 -7.75 17.55 -4.33
CA GLY A 50 -6.50 18.27 -4.30
C GLY A 50 -5.41 17.29 -4.70
N ARG A 51 -4.63 17.62 -5.74
CA ARG A 51 -3.42 16.92 -6.11
C ARG A 51 -2.62 16.73 -4.82
N ARG A 52 -2.38 15.46 -4.42
CA ARG A 52 -1.57 15.15 -3.23
C ARG A 52 -0.22 15.82 -3.36
N ALA A 53 0.33 16.26 -2.23
CA ALA A 53 1.70 16.78 -2.21
C ALA A 53 2.68 15.71 -2.74
N PRO A 54 3.73 16.09 -3.50
CA PRO A 54 4.68 15.13 -4.07
C PRO A 54 5.25 14.16 -3.03
N GLY A 55 5.53 14.64 -1.80
CA GLY A 55 6.00 13.78 -0.71
C GLY A 55 4.99 12.72 -0.29
N GLU A 56 3.71 13.07 -0.18
CA GLU A 56 2.65 12.10 0.12
C GLU A 56 2.52 11.05 -0.98
N GLN A 57 2.67 11.46 -2.24
CA GLN A 57 2.67 10.55 -3.36
C GLN A 57 3.87 9.61 -3.31
N ALA A 58 5.06 10.11 -3.00
CA ALA A 58 6.28 9.30 -2.82
C ALA A 58 6.09 8.28 -1.69
N ALA A 59 5.51 8.69 -0.56
CA ALA A 59 5.20 7.77 0.55
C ALA A 59 4.28 6.63 0.11
N ILE A 60 3.23 6.92 -0.66
CA ILE A 60 2.32 5.90 -1.20
C ILE A 60 3.07 4.93 -2.13
N VAL A 61 3.91 5.45 -3.03
CA VAL A 61 4.70 4.61 -3.93
C VAL A 61 5.63 3.69 -3.16
N ALA A 62 6.31 4.20 -2.12
CA ALA A 62 7.23 3.42 -1.30
C ALA A 62 6.52 2.32 -0.48
N VAL A 63 5.36 2.62 0.12
CA VAL A 63 4.56 1.64 0.88
C VAL A 63 4.09 0.47 0.00
N ARG A 64 3.80 0.72 -1.27
CA ARG A 64 3.45 -0.34 -2.22
C ARG A 64 4.59 -1.33 -2.51
N GLN A 65 5.82 -1.00 -2.10
CA GLN A 65 6.99 -1.87 -2.27
C GLN A 65 7.27 -2.74 -1.03
N ILE A 66 6.46 -2.67 0.02
CA ILE A 66 6.60 -3.53 1.20
C ILE A 66 6.58 -5.01 0.76
N GLY A 67 7.53 -5.81 1.29
CA GLY A 67 7.73 -7.21 0.91
C GLY A 67 8.70 -7.43 -0.25
N VAL A 68 9.10 -6.38 -0.98
CA VAL A 68 10.14 -6.51 -2.03
C VAL A 68 11.51 -6.76 -1.35
N PRO A 69 12.27 -7.77 -1.81
CA PRO A 69 13.54 -8.10 -1.17
C PRO A 69 14.58 -6.98 -1.29
N TYR A 70 15.45 -6.90 -0.28
CA TYR A 70 16.63 -6.05 -0.36
C TYR A 70 17.60 -6.60 -1.41
N HIS A 71 18.09 -5.74 -2.27
CA HIS A 71 19.14 -6.03 -3.22
C HIS A 71 20.15 -4.88 -3.25
N TYR A 72 21.42 -5.15 -2.97
CA TYR A 72 22.47 -4.13 -3.03
C TYR A 72 22.55 -3.54 -4.44
N GLY A 73 22.51 -2.21 -4.56
CA GLY A 73 22.46 -1.50 -5.84
C GLY A 73 21.11 -1.57 -6.55
N GLY A 74 20.09 -2.21 -5.93
CA GLY A 74 18.75 -2.34 -6.51
C GLY A 74 17.95 -1.04 -6.47
N SER A 75 17.14 -0.82 -7.51
CA SER A 75 16.27 0.37 -7.64
C SER A 75 14.96 0.05 -8.40
N THR A 76 14.55 -1.21 -8.41
CA THR A 76 13.36 -1.67 -9.13
C THR A 76 12.53 -2.62 -8.27
N VAL A 77 11.32 -2.93 -8.71
CA VAL A 77 10.42 -3.88 -8.04
C VAL A 77 10.99 -5.31 -7.92
N LYS A 78 12.14 -5.60 -8.56
CA LYS A 78 12.85 -6.86 -8.37
C LYS A 78 13.76 -6.89 -7.14
N GLY A 79 14.03 -5.73 -6.57
CA GLY A 79 14.83 -5.54 -5.36
C GLY A 79 15.30 -4.11 -5.22
N PHE A 80 15.40 -3.66 -3.99
CA PHE A 80 15.83 -2.31 -3.63
C PHE A 80 16.97 -2.33 -2.61
N ASP A 81 17.92 -1.39 -2.75
CA ASP A 81 18.66 -0.91 -1.59
C ASP A 81 17.92 0.29 -0.97
N CYS A 82 18.43 0.79 0.15
CA CYS A 82 17.77 1.88 0.91
C CYS A 82 17.57 3.15 0.08
N SER A 83 18.60 3.62 -0.61
CA SER A 83 18.55 4.83 -1.44
C SER A 83 17.81 4.61 -2.77
N GLY A 84 17.86 3.41 -3.33
CA GLY A 84 17.13 3.04 -4.53
C GLY A 84 15.61 3.00 -4.32
N LEU A 85 15.16 2.51 -3.17
CA LEU A 85 13.75 2.57 -2.80
C LEU A 85 13.25 4.01 -2.74
N VAL A 86 14.00 4.89 -2.06
CA VAL A 86 13.63 6.29 -1.90
C VAL A 86 13.66 7.01 -3.25
N GLN A 87 14.68 6.76 -4.08
CA GLN A 87 14.75 7.31 -5.44
C GLN A 87 13.56 6.85 -6.30
N TYR A 88 13.24 5.57 -6.27
CA TYR A 88 12.10 5.00 -7.00
C TYR A 88 10.79 5.66 -6.58
N ALA A 89 10.58 5.84 -5.28
CA ALA A 89 9.38 6.45 -4.73
C ALA A 89 9.21 7.90 -5.19
N TRP A 90 10.25 8.71 -5.11
CA TRP A 90 10.22 10.10 -5.55
C TRP A 90 10.10 10.23 -7.08
N SER A 91 10.74 9.34 -7.82
CA SER A 91 10.56 9.26 -9.28
C SER A 91 9.11 8.99 -9.65
N GLY A 92 8.43 8.08 -8.92
CA GLY A 92 7.01 7.81 -9.08
C GLY A 92 6.09 8.96 -8.67
N ALA A 93 6.60 9.91 -7.88
CA ALA A 93 5.93 11.18 -7.54
C ALA A 93 6.24 12.33 -8.53
N GLY A 94 7.08 12.07 -9.54
CA GLY A 94 7.46 13.02 -10.58
C GLY A 94 8.71 13.85 -10.25
N THR A 95 9.40 13.58 -9.15
CA THR A 95 10.61 14.31 -8.74
C THR A 95 11.85 13.39 -8.82
N ARG A 96 12.89 13.83 -9.49
CA ARG A 96 14.17 13.10 -9.56
C ARG A 96 15.07 13.51 -8.41
N ILE A 97 15.59 12.51 -7.71
CA ILE A 97 16.59 12.70 -6.65
C ILE A 97 17.84 11.84 -6.92
N PRO A 98 18.97 12.15 -6.29
CA PRO A 98 20.21 11.39 -6.49
C PRO A 98 20.06 9.90 -6.14
N ARG A 99 20.94 9.07 -6.73
CA ARG A 99 20.86 7.60 -6.57
C ARG A 99 21.35 7.11 -5.23
N THR A 100 22.42 7.68 -4.71
CA THR A 100 23.08 7.13 -3.54
C THR A 100 22.73 7.90 -2.26
N THR A 101 22.75 7.21 -1.11
CA THR A 101 22.52 7.83 0.21
C THR A 101 23.45 9.03 0.44
N SER A 102 24.72 8.93 0.02
CA SER A 102 25.70 9.99 0.18
C SER A 102 25.38 11.23 -0.66
N GLU A 103 24.93 11.05 -1.89
CA GLU A 103 24.50 12.17 -2.75
C GLU A 103 23.20 12.80 -2.26
N GLN A 104 22.21 11.98 -1.87
CA GLN A 104 20.97 12.45 -1.26
C GLN A 104 21.24 13.28 -0.01
N TRP A 105 22.15 12.82 0.86
CA TRP A 105 22.58 13.56 2.04
C TRP A 105 23.19 14.92 1.71
N ARG A 106 24.06 15.01 0.69
CA ARG A 106 24.76 16.24 0.33
C ARG A 106 23.91 17.24 -0.44
N GLN A 107 22.99 16.76 -1.29
CA GLN A 107 22.31 17.60 -2.27
C GLN A 107 20.91 18.02 -1.82
N LEU A 108 20.25 17.26 -0.95
CA LEU A 108 18.89 17.59 -0.54
C LEU A 108 18.85 18.54 0.67
N PRO A 109 17.95 19.54 0.65
CA PRO A 109 17.79 20.48 1.75
C PRO A 109 17.47 19.78 3.08
N PRO A 110 18.17 20.13 4.17
CA PRO A 110 17.93 19.53 5.47
C PRO A 110 16.60 19.97 6.08
N ILE A 111 15.93 19.05 6.78
CA ILE A 111 14.70 19.31 7.52
C ILE A 111 14.90 18.91 8.99
N SER A 112 14.41 19.76 9.89
CA SER A 112 14.37 19.48 11.33
C SER A 112 13.44 18.30 11.62
N ALA A 113 13.76 17.51 12.67
CA ALA A 113 12.90 16.42 13.13
C ALA A 113 11.48 16.88 13.51
N ARG A 114 11.29 18.16 13.86
CA ARG A 114 9.99 18.75 14.21
C ARG A 114 9.13 19.06 12.99
N ASP A 115 9.76 19.24 11.82
CA ASP A 115 9.12 19.68 10.58
C ASP A 115 8.91 18.54 9.60
N LEU A 116 9.14 17.29 10.05
CA LEU A 116 8.99 16.09 9.22
C LEU A 116 7.56 15.91 8.72
N ARG A 117 7.43 15.63 7.42
CA ARG A 117 6.17 15.32 6.73
C ARG A 117 6.32 14.05 5.91
N ALA A 118 5.20 13.39 5.61
CA ALA A 118 5.20 12.22 4.75
C ALA A 118 5.96 12.49 3.43
N GLY A 119 6.86 11.59 3.07
CA GLY A 119 7.75 11.73 1.92
C GLY A 119 9.15 12.25 2.24
N ASP A 120 9.39 12.86 3.39
CA ASP A 120 10.73 13.29 3.77
C ASP A 120 11.70 12.10 3.89
N LEU A 121 12.93 12.31 3.48
CA LEU A 121 14.00 11.35 3.69
C LEU A 121 14.48 11.41 5.14
N LEU A 122 14.74 10.25 5.72
CA LEU A 122 15.35 10.13 7.05
C LEU A 122 16.72 9.52 6.91
N PHE A 123 17.76 10.21 7.36
CA PHE A 123 19.14 9.74 7.30
C PHE A 123 19.63 9.23 8.64
N PHE A 124 20.30 8.09 8.57
CA PHE A 124 20.81 7.39 9.75
C PHE A 124 22.32 7.21 9.65
N ARG A 125 22.99 7.42 10.80
CA ARG A 125 24.44 7.17 10.96
C ARG A 125 24.60 5.78 11.57
N ILE A 126 25.05 4.84 10.74
CA ILE A 126 25.33 3.47 11.17
C ILE A 126 26.83 3.25 10.97
N ASP A 127 27.50 2.70 11.99
CA ASP A 127 28.95 2.47 12.00
C ASP A 127 29.76 3.74 11.65
N GLY A 128 29.37 4.86 12.27
CA GLY A 128 30.06 6.15 12.12
C GLY A 128 29.81 6.88 10.80
N ARG A 129 29.07 6.31 9.85
CA ARG A 129 28.84 6.88 8.51
C ARG A 129 27.35 7.10 8.25
N ILE A 130 27.01 8.08 7.41
CA ILE A 130 25.68 8.22 6.86
C ILE A 130 25.51 7.15 5.77
N SER A 131 25.01 6.00 6.15
CA SER A 131 24.97 4.80 5.29
C SER A 131 23.55 4.26 5.06
N HIS A 132 22.53 4.81 5.74
CA HIS A 132 21.16 4.37 5.57
C HIS A 132 20.19 5.53 5.43
N VAL A 133 19.14 5.29 4.63
CA VAL A 133 18.06 6.25 4.38
C VAL A 133 16.73 5.50 4.35
N GLY A 134 15.67 6.14 4.85
CA GLY A 134 14.29 5.70 4.74
C GLY A 134 13.38 6.86 4.35
N LEU A 135 12.12 6.58 4.07
CA LEU A 135 11.11 7.55 3.70
C LEU A 135 10.06 7.66 4.81
N TYR A 136 9.89 8.86 5.33
CA TYR A 136 8.95 9.13 6.43
C TYR A 136 7.49 9.00 5.98
N LEU A 137 6.66 8.38 6.82
CA LEU A 137 5.24 8.13 6.54
C LEU A 137 4.30 8.97 7.41
N GLY A 138 4.83 9.65 8.44
CA GLY A 138 4.04 10.21 9.53
C GLY A 138 4.07 9.34 10.78
N ASP A 139 3.56 9.84 11.90
CA ASP A 139 3.39 9.10 13.16
C ASP A 139 4.63 8.33 13.62
N ARG A 140 5.80 8.94 13.47
CA ARG A 140 7.10 8.35 13.81
C ARG A 140 7.42 7.05 13.07
N ARG A 141 6.76 6.76 11.95
CA ARG A 141 6.99 5.60 11.10
C ARG A 141 7.68 5.97 9.80
N PHE A 142 8.43 5.05 9.27
CA PHE A 142 9.08 5.21 7.96
C PHE A 142 9.20 3.85 7.26
N VAL A 143 9.26 3.88 5.94
CA VAL A 143 9.50 2.70 5.10
C VAL A 143 10.94 2.71 4.61
N HIS A 144 11.57 1.54 4.58
CA HIS A 144 12.96 1.40 4.15
C HIS A 144 13.25 -0.01 3.61
N ALA A 145 14.34 -0.15 2.86
CA ALA A 145 14.96 -1.43 2.52
C ALA A 145 16.16 -1.64 3.46
N PRO A 146 16.06 -2.50 4.48
CA PRO A 146 17.00 -2.48 5.61
C PRO A 146 18.39 -3.06 5.29
N SER A 147 18.49 -4.28 4.82
CA SER A 147 19.75 -4.97 4.53
C SER A 147 19.55 -6.29 3.80
N THR A 148 20.62 -6.91 3.34
CA THR A 148 20.63 -8.24 2.71
C THR A 148 19.89 -9.27 3.56
N GLY A 149 19.08 -10.10 2.92
CA GLY A 149 18.26 -11.14 3.55
C GLY A 149 16.96 -10.64 4.17
N ARG A 150 16.67 -9.35 4.03
CA ARG A 150 15.42 -8.73 4.50
C ARG A 150 14.66 -8.09 3.36
N GLU A 151 13.45 -7.63 3.65
CA GLU A 151 12.53 -7.01 2.70
C GLU A 151 12.27 -5.56 3.07
N VAL A 152 11.76 -4.79 2.11
CA VAL A 152 11.17 -3.48 2.36
C VAL A 152 10.09 -3.61 3.43
N SER A 153 10.20 -2.82 4.47
CA SER A 153 9.31 -2.87 5.63
C SER A 153 9.15 -1.51 6.27
N VAL A 154 8.14 -1.41 7.15
CA VAL A 154 7.93 -0.22 7.98
C VAL A 154 8.66 -0.39 9.31
N ALA A 155 9.35 0.65 9.74
CA ALA A 155 10.00 0.72 11.04
C ALA A 155 9.51 1.93 11.84
N ASN A 156 9.72 1.88 13.15
CA ASN A 156 9.41 2.99 14.07
C ASN A 156 10.69 3.78 14.38
N LEU A 157 10.64 5.12 14.17
CA LEU A 157 11.74 6.03 14.44
C LEU A 157 12.09 6.11 15.94
N ASP A 158 11.13 5.79 16.82
CA ASP A 158 11.32 5.79 18.27
C ASP A 158 11.90 4.49 18.81
N SER A 159 12.05 3.44 17.98
CA SER A 159 12.78 2.26 18.39
C SER A 159 14.22 2.62 18.78
N ASP A 160 14.79 1.90 19.74
CA ASP A 160 16.10 2.23 20.32
C ASP A 160 17.21 2.37 19.28
N PHE A 161 17.23 1.51 18.27
CA PHE A 161 18.22 1.55 17.21
C PHE A 161 18.05 2.82 16.35
N TYR A 162 16.86 3.08 15.81
CA TYR A 162 16.66 4.20 14.90
C TYR A 162 16.69 5.55 15.60
N ARG A 163 16.20 5.64 16.84
CA ARG A 163 16.30 6.85 17.66
C ARG A 163 17.74 7.29 17.91
N ARG A 164 18.66 6.33 18.15
CA ARG A 164 20.09 6.63 18.38
C ARG A 164 20.87 6.92 17.11
N THR A 165 20.43 6.37 15.98
CA THR A 165 21.15 6.49 14.71
C THR A 165 20.60 7.59 13.79
N PHE A 166 19.39 8.08 14.02
CA PHE A 166 18.78 9.18 13.27
C PHE A 166 19.60 10.47 13.41
N VAL A 167 19.87 11.14 12.28
CA VAL A 167 20.67 12.38 12.27
C VAL A 167 19.81 13.57 11.85
N ARG A 168 19.12 13.48 10.70
CA ARG A 168 18.25 14.55 10.19
C ARG A 168 17.32 14.04 9.12
N GLY A 169 16.28 14.82 8.82
CA GLY A 169 15.49 14.69 7.60
C GLY A 169 16.08 15.47 6.42
N ALA A 170 15.54 15.21 5.23
CA ALA A 170 15.68 16.10 4.08
C ALA A 170 14.41 16.03 3.22
N ARG A 171 14.13 17.13 2.53
CA ARG A 171 12.96 17.21 1.63
C ARG A 171 13.42 17.58 0.23
N PRO A 172 13.09 16.75 -0.77
CA PRO A 172 13.19 17.14 -2.18
C PRO A 172 12.21 18.28 -2.48
N ASP A 173 12.64 19.25 -3.28
CA ASP A 173 11.83 20.40 -3.73
C ASP A 173 10.93 20.00 -4.92
#